data_069ddd7099f2b87ee410bf9fe1d2cc0e
#
_entry.id   069ddd7099f2b87ee410bf9fe1d2cc0e
#
_cell.length_a   1.000
_cell.length_b   1.000
_cell.length_c   1.000
_cell.angle_alpha   90.00
_cell.angle_beta   90.00
_cell.angle_gamma   90.00
#
_symmetry.space_group_name_H-M   'P 1'
#
loop_
_entity.id
_entity.type
_entity.pdbx_description
1 polymer ?
#
loop_
_entity_poly.entity_id
_entity_poly.type
_entity_poly.pdbx_seq_one_letter_code
_entity_poly.pdbx_strand_id
1 'polypeptide(L)'
;GMYGILPDLINNRLTIRPGFPDDWNFAEIETQNMAYTFERKGNIDKYSITPNLLKKDVSLSMEIKAIRNKIKSIKVNGKDTPYTLITNAILSPEIKLEAGIADKYDITIEWDGENINRNMLSVNVANGSQFRLNIPYKSGKIYDPQNVLYHANLKNDILTGTITAQNGHRTVFVNITNGNMNYWLPIDINVNNPLDIVCDSESSSLIFTLKNNMDKVIKGDLYINGKKVNENINIEAHGKNNYEFDIPIASSGTNRIKVKSGKDTYSFRAINWNISVPEKSIYKTVDMKKIFNDKVSNIFAYGKYMFPRWKYTTLQVPTQGMGQWCHPQSISVIDDRGIRNKASRNNNRFIMPQGIPFSTPGEKEYNNIAFTTLWDNYPTSINIPLNGKASKAYFLIAASTYYMQSHIVNGEIKIEYTDGQKEVLKLILPDNLIPLDQDIFVDGYAFNTKDPRPWRVRLKTGDVSKYHAGELGKTISNNPISIDGGMATMLDLPLNPV
;
A
#
# COMPACT_ATOMS: atom_id res chain seq x y z
N GLY A 1 24.03 -8.96 -14.13
CA GLY A 1 23.89 -10.38 -13.75
C GLY A 1 24.84 -10.73 -12.60
N MET A 2 24.82 -11.96 -12.08
CA MET A 2 25.58 -12.41 -10.90
C MET A 2 27.09 -12.21 -11.00
N TYR A 3 27.66 -12.34 -12.18
CA TYR A 3 29.09 -12.13 -12.40
C TYR A 3 29.49 -10.64 -12.43
N GLY A 4 28.53 -9.74 -12.63
CA GLY A 4 28.75 -8.30 -12.60
C GLY A 4 29.72 -7.74 -13.64
N ILE A 5 29.77 -8.35 -14.82
CA ILE A 5 30.70 -8.02 -15.87
C ILE A 5 30.21 -6.82 -16.67
N LEU A 6 30.95 -5.72 -16.64
CA LEU A 6 30.64 -4.43 -17.26
C LEU A 6 31.82 -3.93 -18.11
N PRO A 7 31.89 -4.30 -19.40
CA PRO A 7 32.94 -3.82 -20.29
C PRO A 7 32.70 -2.39 -20.76
N ASP A 8 33.74 -1.57 -20.69
CA ASP A 8 33.82 -0.24 -21.29
C ASP A 8 34.95 -0.23 -22.32
N LEU A 9 34.62 -0.64 -23.54
CA LEU A 9 35.60 -0.78 -24.63
C LEU A 9 36.05 0.56 -25.18
N ILE A 10 35.35 1.67 -24.90
CA ILE A 10 35.75 3.01 -25.32
C ILE A 10 36.94 3.46 -24.48
N ASN A 11 36.91 3.21 -23.17
CA ASN A 11 37.94 3.58 -22.23
C ASN A 11 38.95 2.46 -21.93
N ASN A 12 38.87 1.34 -22.65
CA ASN A 12 39.70 0.14 -22.44
C ASN A 12 39.67 -0.33 -20.99
N ARG A 13 38.48 -0.46 -20.43
CA ARG A 13 38.24 -0.79 -19.02
C ARG A 13 37.25 -1.94 -18.90
N LEU A 14 37.56 -2.87 -18.01
CA LEU A 14 36.63 -3.90 -17.53
C LEU A 14 36.31 -3.63 -16.08
N THR A 15 35.05 -3.40 -15.78
CA THR A 15 34.54 -3.32 -14.37
C THR A 15 33.86 -4.62 -14.02
N ILE A 16 34.21 -5.19 -12.84
CA ILE A 16 33.57 -6.40 -12.30
C ILE A 16 33.00 -6.08 -10.92
N ARG A 17 31.72 -6.41 -10.73
CA ARG A 17 30.97 -6.26 -9.48
C ARG A 17 30.30 -7.58 -9.12
N PRO A 18 31.01 -8.54 -8.52
CA PRO A 18 30.46 -9.84 -8.20
C PRO A 18 29.23 -9.72 -7.29
N GLY A 19 28.15 -10.36 -7.69
CA GLY A 19 26.90 -10.43 -6.91
C GLY A 19 26.59 -11.86 -6.48
N PHE A 20 27.62 -12.65 -6.13
CA PHE A 20 27.44 -14.02 -5.68
C PHE A 20 26.75 -14.06 -4.31
N PRO A 21 25.83 -15.03 -4.07
CA PRO A 21 25.35 -15.33 -2.74
C PRO A 21 26.48 -15.62 -1.75
N ASP A 22 26.28 -15.28 -0.49
CA ASP A 22 27.34 -15.40 0.53
C ASP A 22 27.75 -16.85 0.82
N ASP A 23 26.87 -17.81 0.58
CA ASP A 23 27.07 -19.24 0.75
C ASP A 23 27.75 -19.92 -0.45
N TRP A 24 27.96 -19.16 -1.53
CA TRP A 24 28.66 -19.71 -2.70
C TRP A 24 30.18 -19.73 -2.48
N ASN A 25 30.78 -20.90 -2.67
CA ASN A 25 32.21 -21.12 -2.56
C ASN A 25 32.89 -21.23 -3.93
N PHE A 26 32.11 -21.33 -5.00
CA PHE A 26 32.61 -21.46 -6.37
C PHE A 26 31.61 -20.87 -7.35
N ALA A 27 32.15 -20.22 -8.38
CA ALA A 27 31.39 -19.80 -9.56
C ALA A 27 32.32 -19.72 -10.77
N GLU A 28 31.84 -20.14 -11.92
CA GLU A 28 32.64 -20.12 -13.17
C GLU A 28 31.75 -19.71 -14.33
N ILE A 29 32.29 -18.92 -15.23
CA ILE A 29 31.71 -18.63 -16.54
C ILE A 29 32.82 -18.59 -17.59
N GLU A 30 32.62 -19.29 -18.67
CA GLU A 30 33.46 -19.24 -19.84
C GLU A 30 32.64 -18.84 -21.05
N THR A 31 33.12 -17.85 -21.77
CA THR A 31 32.53 -17.34 -23.00
C THR A 31 33.61 -17.06 -24.01
N GLN A 32 33.24 -16.83 -25.28
CA GLN A 32 34.19 -16.40 -26.31
C GLN A 32 34.99 -15.15 -25.90
N ASN A 33 34.42 -14.28 -25.07
CA ASN A 33 34.98 -12.97 -24.74
C ASN A 33 35.62 -12.90 -23.34
N MET A 34 35.43 -13.91 -22.49
CA MET A 34 35.96 -13.90 -21.13
C MET A 34 35.89 -15.28 -20.49
N ALA A 35 36.92 -15.63 -19.72
CA ALA A 35 36.87 -16.67 -18.70
C ALA A 35 36.96 -16.01 -17.33
N TYR A 36 36.05 -16.39 -16.39
CA TYR A 36 36.01 -15.85 -15.05
C TYR A 36 35.65 -16.94 -14.05
N THR A 37 36.55 -17.16 -13.08
CA THR A 37 36.37 -18.15 -12.00
C THR A 37 36.46 -17.45 -10.66
N PHE A 38 35.60 -17.82 -9.73
CA PHE A 38 35.63 -17.44 -8.34
C PHE A 38 35.72 -18.67 -7.45
N GLU A 39 36.62 -18.66 -6.48
CA GLU A 39 36.76 -19.67 -5.41
C GLU A 39 36.85 -19.00 -4.05
N ARG A 40 36.11 -19.52 -3.03
CA ARG A 40 36.21 -19.15 -1.63
C ARG A 40 36.62 -20.35 -0.80
N LYS A 41 37.72 -20.21 -0.04
CA LYS A 41 38.16 -21.22 0.95
C LYS A 41 38.40 -20.53 2.28
N GLY A 42 37.47 -20.68 3.22
CA GLY A 42 37.51 -20.02 4.52
C GLY A 42 37.47 -18.49 4.40
N ASN A 43 38.56 -17.82 4.75
CA ASN A 43 38.71 -16.38 4.66
C ASN A 43 39.51 -15.91 3.43
N ILE A 44 39.67 -16.76 2.43
CA ILE A 44 40.39 -16.43 1.21
C ILE A 44 39.45 -16.51 0.03
N ASP A 45 39.34 -15.39 -0.69
CA ASP A 45 38.68 -15.31 -1.98
C ASP A 45 39.71 -15.25 -3.11
N LYS A 46 39.52 -16.05 -4.11
CA LYS A 46 40.33 -16.05 -5.33
C LYS A 46 39.45 -15.79 -6.54
N TYR A 47 39.92 -14.92 -7.41
CA TYR A 47 39.30 -14.64 -8.69
C TYR A 47 40.35 -14.83 -9.79
N SER A 48 40.00 -15.52 -10.84
CA SER A 48 40.80 -15.63 -12.04
C SER A 48 39.98 -15.08 -13.21
N ILE A 49 40.49 -14.06 -13.87
CA ILE A 49 39.78 -13.34 -14.94
C ILE A 49 40.70 -13.23 -16.13
N THR A 50 40.26 -13.80 -17.25
CA THR A 50 40.95 -13.70 -18.53
C THR A 50 40.04 -12.95 -19.50
N PRO A 51 40.25 -11.63 -19.70
CA PRO A 51 39.46 -10.85 -20.64
C PRO A 51 39.93 -11.14 -22.07
N ASN A 52 38.99 -11.49 -22.92
CA ASN A 52 39.22 -11.73 -24.33
C ASN A 52 38.38 -10.79 -25.19
N LEU A 53 38.15 -9.59 -24.69
CA LEU A 53 37.19 -8.62 -25.21
C LEU A 53 37.68 -8.04 -26.54
N LEU A 54 37.15 -8.53 -27.64
CA LEU A 54 37.39 -8.00 -29.01
C LEU A 54 38.86 -7.72 -29.32
N LYS A 55 39.79 -8.53 -28.78
CA LYS A 55 41.26 -8.41 -28.97
C LYS A 55 41.82 -7.05 -28.49
N LYS A 56 41.19 -6.41 -27.49
CA LYS A 56 41.68 -5.18 -26.86
C LYS A 56 42.23 -5.48 -25.49
N ASP A 57 43.37 -4.90 -25.18
CA ASP A 57 43.90 -4.85 -23.81
C ASP A 57 43.05 -3.96 -22.94
N VAL A 58 42.59 -4.45 -21.82
CA VAL A 58 41.74 -3.70 -20.87
C VAL A 58 42.40 -3.63 -19.52
N SER A 59 42.20 -2.51 -18.82
CA SER A 59 42.46 -2.39 -17.38
C SER A 59 41.30 -2.95 -16.58
N LEU A 60 41.57 -3.47 -15.37
CA LEU A 60 40.55 -4.00 -14.47
C LEU A 60 40.21 -3.03 -13.35
N SER A 61 38.91 -2.83 -13.11
CA SER A 61 38.34 -2.24 -11.90
C SER A 61 37.43 -3.27 -11.28
N MET A 62 37.67 -3.61 -9.99
CA MET A 62 36.84 -4.60 -9.32
C MET A 62 36.25 -4.01 -8.04
N GLU A 63 34.92 -4.10 -7.88
CA GLU A 63 34.18 -3.64 -6.72
C GLU A 63 33.61 -4.86 -6.00
N ILE A 64 34.05 -5.12 -4.77
CA ILE A 64 33.80 -6.37 -4.06
C ILE A 64 33.17 -6.07 -2.71
N LYS A 65 32.08 -6.77 -2.40
CA LYS A 65 31.48 -6.75 -1.06
C LYS A 65 32.41 -7.45 -0.07
N ALA A 66 32.78 -6.77 0.99
CA ALA A 66 33.58 -7.35 2.04
C ALA A 66 32.78 -8.38 2.85
N ILE A 67 33.37 -9.52 3.13
CA ILE A 67 32.78 -10.57 3.98
C ILE A 67 33.18 -10.44 5.44
N ARG A 68 34.30 -9.76 5.71
CA ARG A 68 34.83 -9.50 7.06
C ARG A 68 35.18 -8.03 7.24
N ASN A 69 35.28 -7.61 8.48
CA ASN A 69 35.50 -6.21 8.84
C ASN A 69 36.96 -5.75 8.73
N LYS A 70 37.87 -6.64 8.30
CA LYS A 70 39.29 -6.33 8.04
C LYS A 70 39.79 -7.08 6.82
N ILE A 71 40.82 -6.56 6.20
CA ILE A 71 41.57 -7.20 5.10
C ILE A 71 43.00 -7.38 5.59
N LYS A 72 43.54 -8.60 5.46
CA LYS A 72 44.90 -8.91 5.75
C LYS A 72 45.83 -8.63 4.56
N SER A 73 45.42 -9.05 3.36
CA SER A 73 46.17 -8.79 2.13
C SER A 73 45.27 -8.84 0.88
N ILE A 74 45.65 -8.07 -0.13
CA ILE A 74 45.12 -8.18 -1.48
C ILE A 74 46.30 -8.28 -2.46
N LYS A 75 46.29 -9.29 -3.29
CA LYS A 75 47.27 -9.47 -4.36
C LYS A 75 46.62 -9.60 -5.72
N VAL A 76 47.19 -8.93 -6.70
CA VAL A 76 46.85 -9.09 -8.12
C VAL A 76 48.10 -9.56 -8.85
N ASN A 77 48.00 -10.71 -9.48
CA ASN A 77 49.15 -11.38 -10.18
C ASN A 77 50.39 -11.51 -9.25
N GLY A 78 50.11 -11.88 -7.97
CA GLY A 78 51.14 -12.08 -6.94
C GLY A 78 51.73 -10.81 -6.30
N LYS A 79 51.36 -9.61 -6.75
CA LYS A 79 51.80 -8.31 -6.24
C LYS A 79 50.79 -7.72 -5.28
N ASP A 80 51.25 -7.19 -4.16
CA ASP A 80 50.42 -6.46 -3.23
C ASP A 80 49.77 -5.25 -3.94
N THR A 81 48.46 -5.13 -3.81
CA THR A 81 47.64 -4.12 -4.52
C THR A 81 46.84 -3.30 -3.51
N PRO A 82 46.92 -1.98 -3.58
CA PRO A 82 46.08 -1.11 -2.76
C PRO A 82 44.61 -1.20 -3.12
N TYR A 83 43.75 -0.92 -2.15
CA TYR A 83 42.31 -0.82 -2.32
C TYR A 83 41.80 0.49 -1.75
N THR A 84 40.62 0.88 -2.18
CA THR A 84 39.84 1.99 -1.60
C THR A 84 38.50 1.51 -1.11
N LEU A 85 37.97 2.15 -0.05
CA LEU A 85 36.61 1.88 0.41
C LEU A 85 35.60 2.63 -0.47
N ILE A 86 34.52 1.98 -0.81
CA ILE A 86 33.37 2.61 -1.48
C ILE A 86 32.53 3.30 -0.41
N THR A 87 32.61 4.62 -0.33
CA THR A 87 32.04 5.43 0.77
C THR A 87 30.53 5.49 0.79
N ASN A 88 29.87 5.13 -0.32
CA ASN A 88 28.42 5.07 -0.44
C ASN A 88 27.86 3.64 -0.42
N ALA A 89 28.66 2.67 -0.05
CA ALA A 89 28.20 1.29 0.15
C ALA A 89 27.15 1.23 1.25
N ILE A 90 26.10 0.45 1.02
CA ILE A 90 24.92 0.34 1.92
C ILE A 90 24.82 -1.10 2.43
N LEU A 91 24.54 -1.25 3.74
CA LEU A 91 24.33 -2.51 4.45
C LEU A 91 25.58 -3.42 4.53
N SER A 92 26.43 -3.37 3.55
CA SER A 92 27.67 -4.15 3.46
C SER A 92 28.79 -3.25 2.97
N PRO A 93 29.97 -3.26 3.59
CA PRO A 93 31.10 -2.51 3.07
C PRO A 93 31.56 -3.07 1.73
N GLU A 94 32.01 -2.18 0.87
CA GLU A 94 32.55 -2.54 -0.43
C GLU A 94 33.92 -1.93 -0.61
N ILE A 95 34.79 -2.67 -1.25
CA ILE A 95 36.14 -2.25 -1.63
C ILE A 95 36.26 -2.15 -3.14
N LYS A 96 37.07 -1.25 -3.59
CA LYS A 96 37.45 -1.12 -4.99
C LYS A 96 38.94 -1.34 -5.12
N LEU A 97 39.32 -2.22 -6.05
CA LEU A 97 40.70 -2.40 -6.48
C LEU A 97 40.80 -2.07 -7.97
N GLU A 98 41.98 -1.61 -8.39
CA GLU A 98 42.27 -1.29 -9.76
C GLU A 98 43.59 -1.93 -10.15
N ALA A 99 43.62 -2.51 -11.36
CA ALA A 99 44.83 -3.09 -11.95
C ALA A 99 45.01 -2.59 -13.39
N GLY A 100 46.25 -2.38 -13.75
CA GLY A 100 46.61 -1.99 -15.10
C GLY A 100 46.32 -3.11 -16.12
N ILE A 101 46.63 -2.85 -17.39
CA ILE A 101 46.40 -3.76 -18.50
C ILE A 101 47.20 -5.08 -18.27
N ALA A 102 46.51 -6.22 -18.41
CA ALA A 102 47.10 -7.54 -18.34
C ALA A 102 46.24 -8.54 -19.12
N ASP A 103 46.85 -9.59 -19.64
CA ASP A 103 46.15 -10.68 -20.33
C ASP A 103 45.32 -11.54 -19.40
N LYS A 104 45.73 -11.58 -18.12
CA LYS A 104 45.06 -12.33 -17.07
C LYS A 104 45.19 -11.62 -15.72
N TYR A 105 44.13 -11.68 -14.91
CA TYR A 105 44.14 -11.19 -13.55
C TYR A 105 43.85 -12.32 -12.57
N ASP A 106 44.86 -12.73 -11.82
CA ASP A 106 44.73 -13.65 -10.68
C ASP A 106 44.72 -12.82 -9.39
N ILE A 107 43.53 -12.69 -8.76
CA ILE A 107 43.31 -11.88 -7.60
C ILE A 107 43.13 -12.77 -6.36
N THR A 108 43.84 -12.48 -5.30
CA THR A 108 43.69 -13.16 -4.01
C THR A 108 43.42 -12.12 -2.93
N ILE A 109 42.33 -12.29 -2.19
CA ILE A 109 41.97 -11.46 -1.06
C ILE A 109 41.95 -12.34 0.18
N GLU A 110 42.79 -12.01 1.16
CA GLU A 110 42.78 -12.65 2.47
C GLU A 110 42.06 -11.73 3.45
N TRP A 111 40.86 -12.14 3.87
CA TRP A 111 40.06 -11.43 4.85
C TRP A 111 40.48 -11.73 6.27
N ASP A 112 40.27 -10.77 7.20
CA ASP A 112 40.57 -10.87 8.61
C ASP A 112 39.46 -10.27 9.49
N GLY A 113 39.53 -10.50 10.80
CA GLY A 113 38.54 -9.99 11.75
C GLY A 113 37.21 -10.75 11.76
N GLU A 114 36.17 -10.05 12.09
CA GLU A 114 34.82 -10.61 12.26
C GLU A 114 34.00 -10.58 10.95
N ASN A 115 33.03 -11.48 10.83
CA ASN A 115 32.09 -11.49 9.72
C ASN A 115 31.23 -10.24 9.72
N ILE A 116 30.92 -9.70 8.54
CA ILE A 116 29.99 -8.58 8.40
C ILE A 116 28.57 -9.09 8.67
N ASN A 117 27.92 -8.49 9.66
CA ASN A 117 26.48 -8.70 9.86
C ASN A 117 25.69 -7.80 8.88
N ARG A 118 24.93 -8.43 7.99
CA ARG A 118 24.11 -7.77 6.98
C ARG A 118 22.63 -7.64 7.37
N ASN A 119 22.30 -7.87 8.64
CA ASN A 119 20.94 -7.68 9.12
C ASN A 119 20.67 -6.18 9.30
N MET A 120 19.59 -5.73 8.72
CA MET A 120 19.09 -4.37 8.91
C MET A 120 18.50 -4.24 10.32
N LEU A 121 18.80 -3.13 10.99
CA LEU A 121 18.11 -2.80 12.25
C LEU A 121 16.67 -2.41 11.92
N SER A 122 15.71 -2.98 12.63
CA SER A 122 14.29 -2.65 12.45
C SER A 122 13.65 -2.32 13.81
N VAL A 123 12.87 -1.25 13.84
CA VAL A 123 12.18 -0.77 15.04
C VAL A 123 10.75 -0.34 14.72
N ASN A 124 9.84 -0.59 15.67
CA ASN A 124 8.46 -0.10 15.61
C ASN A 124 8.32 1.08 16.57
N VAL A 125 7.75 2.17 16.11
CA VAL A 125 7.61 3.39 16.90
C VAL A 125 6.39 4.19 16.45
N ALA A 126 5.75 4.90 17.38
CA ALA A 126 4.61 5.74 17.04
C ALA A 126 5.05 7.14 16.57
N ASN A 127 4.31 7.73 15.65
CA ASN A 127 4.47 9.15 15.31
C ASN A 127 4.30 10.02 16.56
N GLY A 128 5.15 11.03 16.72
CA GLY A 128 5.19 11.91 17.88
C GLY A 128 5.96 11.36 19.08
N SER A 129 6.46 10.11 19.02
CA SER A 129 7.31 9.53 20.07
C SER A 129 8.73 10.06 20.05
N GLN A 130 9.35 10.06 21.22
CA GLN A 130 10.81 10.24 21.33
C GLN A 130 11.50 8.96 20.85
N PHE A 131 12.42 9.12 19.94
CA PHE A 131 13.16 8.02 19.35
C PHE A 131 14.55 7.91 20.00
N ARG A 132 14.93 6.69 20.36
CA ARG A 132 16.29 6.39 20.86
C ARG A 132 16.70 4.99 20.41
N LEU A 133 17.81 4.91 19.69
CA LEU A 133 18.37 3.64 19.21
C LEU A 133 19.87 3.60 19.43
N ASN A 134 20.35 2.53 20.06
CA ASN A 134 21.78 2.27 20.18
C ASN A 134 22.30 1.61 18.90
N ILE A 135 23.31 2.22 18.29
CA ILE A 135 23.98 1.69 17.10
C ILE A 135 25.12 0.79 17.57
N PRO A 136 25.18 -0.49 17.15
CA PRO A 136 26.16 -1.45 17.68
C PRO A 136 27.57 -1.26 17.11
N TYR A 137 27.84 -0.13 16.45
CA TYR A 137 29.09 0.21 15.80
C TYR A 137 29.46 1.67 16.09
N LYS A 138 30.75 1.99 15.97
CA LYS A 138 31.16 3.39 15.96
C LYS A 138 30.46 4.13 14.82
N SER A 139 29.71 5.15 15.15
CA SER A 139 28.86 5.87 14.22
C SER A 139 29.33 7.31 13.97
N GLY A 140 29.10 7.82 12.76
CA GLY A 140 29.61 9.11 12.31
C GLY A 140 28.50 10.09 11.88
N LYS A 141 27.85 9.83 10.77
CA LYS A 141 26.89 10.75 10.13
C LYS A 141 25.50 10.11 10.03
N ILE A 142 24.48 10.97 10.02
CA ILE A 142 23.09 10.58 9.76
C ILE A 142 22.75 11.06 8.34
N TYR A 143 21.98 10.24 7.60
CA TYR A 143 21.31 10.63 6.37
C TYR A 143 19.85 10.19 6.46
N ASP A 144 18.95 11.17 6.56
CA ASP A 144 17.51 10.98 6.69
C ASP A 144 16.75 11.63 5.51
N PRO A 145 16.70 10.96 4.36
CA PRO A 145 16.10 11.52 3.15
C PRO A 145 14.57 11.63 3.22
N GLN A 146 13.94 10.97 4.17
CA GLN A 146 12.50 10.95 4.34
C GLN A 146 12.01 11.84 5.49
N ASN A 147 12.90 12.59 6.14
CA ASN A 147 12.61 13.44 7.30
C ASN A 147 11.84 12.71 8.40
N VAL A 148 12.33 11.52 8.76
CA VAL A 148 11.71 10.65 9.77
C VAL A 148 11.89 11.23 11.16
N LEU A 149 13.06 11.79 11.42
CA LEU A 149 13.51 12.26 12.73
C LEU A 149 13.62 13.79 12.75
N TYR A 150 12.76 14.43 13.49
CA TYR A 150 12.91 15.84 13.83
C TYR A 150 13.98 15.99 14.92
N HIS A 151 14.91 16.94 14.75
CA HIS A 151 16.08 17.12 15.61
C HIS A 151 16.91 15.86 15.78
N ALA A 152 17.16 15.13 14.67
CA ALA A 152 18.02 13.95 14.67
C ALA A 152 19.41 14.30 15.24
N ASN A 153 19.86 13.53 16.21
CA ASN A 153 21.17 13.68 16.83
C ASN A 153 21.82 12.31 17.03
N LEU A 154 23.14 12.25 16.77
CA LEU A 154 23.94 11.04 16.92
C LEU A 154 25.11 11.35 17.86
N LYS A 155 25.06 10.81 19.07
CA LYS A 155 26.11 11.02 20.07
C LYS A 155 26.39 9.72 20.82
N ASN A 156 27.66 9.39 20.94
CA ASN A 156 28.13 8.15 21.62
C ASN A 156 27.39 6.89 21.06
N ASP A 157 27.29 6.81 19.74
CA ASP A 157 26.64 5.71 19.04
C ASP A 157 25.13 5.54 19.37
N ILE A 158 24.50 6.59 19.86
CA ILE A 158 23.08 6.63 20.15
C ILE A 158 22.41 7.63 19.19
N LEU A 159 21.51 7.13 18.36
CA LEU A 159 20.66 7.92 17.51
C LEU A 159 19.39 8.33 18.27
N THR A 160 19.11 9.63 18.31
CA THR A 160 17.94 10.20 18.97
C THR A 160 17.21 11.18 18.06
N GLY A 161 15.93 11.44 18.35
CA GLY A 161 15.10 12.41 17.64
C GLY A 161 13.63 12.27 18.03
N THR A 162 12.76 13.03 17.39
CA THR A 162 11.30 12.88 17.52
C THR A 162 10.75 12.36 16.20
N ILE A 163 9.94 11.32 16.22
CA ILE A 163 9.33 10.78 15.02
C ILE A 163 8.28 11.75 14.48
N THR A 164 8.45 12.21 13.24
CA THR A 164 7.50 13.14 12.58
C THR A 164 7.02 12.61 11.23
N ALA A 165 7.54 11.50 10.77
CA ALA A 165 7.14 10.90 9.51
C ALA A 165 5.70 10.34 9.56
N GLN A 166 5.07 10.28 8.39
CA GLN A 166 3.81 9.57 8.20
C GLN A 166 4.00 8.06 8.42
N ASN A 167 2.90 7.38 8.75
CA ASN A 167 2.88 5.93 8.98
C ASN A 167 3.46 5.12 7.83
N GLY A 168 3.98 3.95 8.18
CA GLY A 168 4.58 2.98 7.29
C GLY A 168 6.08 2.86 7.47
N HIS A 169 6.69 2.01 6.66
CA HIS A 169 8.13 1.78 6.68
C HIS A 169 8.90 3.00 6.17
N ARG A 170 9.90 3.40 6.94
CA ARG A 170 10.79 4.52 6.67
C ARG A 170 12.23 4.07 6.89
N THR A 171 13.17 4.67 6.17
CA THR A 171 14.57 4.30 6.31
C THR A 171 15.40 5.53 6.65
N VAL A 172 16.18 5.40 7.73
CA VAL A 172 17.25 6.34 8.11
C VAL A 172 18.57 5.62 7.97
N PHE A 173 19.58 6.30 7.47
CA PHE A 173 20.91 5.73 7.29
C PHE A 173 21.88 6.34 8.29
N VAL A 174 22.71 5.50 8.90
CA VAL A 174 23.80 5.90 9.75
C VAL A 174 25.11 5.41 9.16
N ASN A 175 26.06 6.32 8.94
CA ASN A 175 27.40 5.95 8.52
C ASN A 175 28.13 5.33 9.71
N ILE A 176 28.65 4.12 9.54
CA ILE A 176 29.31 3.36 10.61
C ILE A 176 30.72 2.94 10.22
N THR A 177 31.53 2.74 11.24
CA THR A 177 32.85 2.11 11.13
C THR A 177 32.83 0.78 11.87
N ASN A 178 33.15 -0.30 11.17
CA ASN A 178 33.24 -1.66 11.70
C ASN A 178 34.63 -2.24 11.34
N GLY A 179 35.52 -2.38 12.29
CA GLY A 179 36.92 -2.69 12.03
C GLY A 179 37.57 -1.62 11.15
N ASN A 180 38.09 -2.02 9.98
CA ASN A 180 38.67 -1.10 9.00
C ASN A 180 37.71 -0.68 7.90
N MET A 181 36.45 -1.11 7.99
CA MET A 181 35.41 -0.86 6.98
C MET A 181 34.53 0.30 7.38
N ASN A 182 34.08 1.08 6.39
CA ASN A 182 33.13 2.17 6.56
C ASN A 182 32.02 2.03 5.54
N TYR A 183 30.77 2.11 6.00
CA TYR A 183 29.59 1.98 5.14
C TYR A 183 28.33 2.55 5.81
N TRP A 184 27.23 2.63 5.08
CA TRP A 184 25.95 3.09 5.59
C TRP A 184 25.09 1.92 6.08
N LEU A 185 24.71 1.98 7.35
CA LEU A 185 23.77 1.04 7.95
C LEU A 185 22.34 1.59 7.79
N PRO A 186 21.47 0.93 7.02
CA PRO A 186 20.06 1.29 6.96
C PRO A 186 19.34 0.83 8.23
N ILE A 187 18.50 1.71 8.75
CA ILE A 187 17.62 1.46 9.89
C ILE A 187 16.20 1.54 9.37
N ASP A 188 15.48 0.43 9.41
CA ASP A 188 14.05 0.37 9.08
C ASP A 188 13.23 0.82 10.29
N ILE A 189 12.51 1.90 10.13
CA ILE A 189 11.64 2.47 11.15
C ILE A 189 10.19 2.30 10.68
N ASN A 190 9.48 1.36 11.28
CA ASN A 190 8.06 1.19 11.04
C ASN A 190 7.27 2.16 11.93
N VAL A 191 6.82 3.25 11.32
CA VAL A 191 6.06 4.31 12.00
C VAL A 191 4.59 3.93 12.08
N ASN A 192 4.06 3.86 13.29
CA ASN A 192 2.65 3.55 13.59
C ASN A 192 1.88 4.81 13.99
N ASN A 193 0.54 4.73 13.96
CA ASN A 193 -0.28 5.75 14.59
C ASN A 193 -0.03 5.79 16.10
N PRO A 194 -0.12 6.95 16.75
CA PRO A 194 -0.06 7.05 18.21
C PRO A 194 -1.16 6.23 18.91
N LEU A 195 -2.34 6.21 18.30
CA LEU A 195 -3.51 5.46 18.75
C LEU A 195 -4.11 4.72 17.56
N ASP A 196 -4.34 3.43 17.71
CA ASP A 196 -5.02 2.58 16.72
C ASP A 196 -6.37 2.11 17.24
N ILE A 197 -7.24 1.71 16.32
CA ILE A 197 -8.54 1.14 16.61
C ILE A 197 -8.71 -0.21 15.88
N VAL A 198 -9.27 -1.17 16.60
CA VAL A 198 -9.74 -2.44 16.03
C VAL A 198 -11.22 -2.58 16.36
N CYS A 199 -12.06 -2.79 15.35
CA CYS A 199 -13.51 -2.85 15.51
C CYS A 199 -14.02 -4.26 15.21
N ASP A 200 -15.03 -4.69 15.98
CA ASP A 200 -15.85 -5.85 15.64
C ASP A 200 -17.00 -5.40 14.74
N SER A 201 -17.02 -5.90 13.52
CA SER A 201 -18.02 -5.54 12.51
C SER A 201 -19.23 -6.47 12.48
N GLU A 202 -19.19 -7.57 13.23
CA GLU A 202 -20.22 -8.61 13.23
C GLU A 202 -21.17 -8.53 14.42
N SER A 203 -20.80 -7.82 15.47
CA SER A 203 -21.64 -7.62 16.65
C SER A 203 -22.89 -6.78 16.37
N SER A 204 -23.96 -7.01 17.14
CA SER A 204 -25.16 -6.14 17.14
C SER A 204 -24.92 -4.79 17.84
N SER A 205 -23.80 -4.64 18.55
CA SER A 205 -23.33 -3.43 19.21
C SER A 205 -22.11 -2.85 18.50
N LEU A 206 -21.76 -1.59 18.75
CA LEU A 206 -20.49 -1.00 18.35
C LEU A 206 -19.41 -1.42 19.33
N ILE A 207 -18.64 -2.44 18.99
CA ILE A 207 -17.53 -2.92 19.81
C ILE A 207 -16.21 -2.54 19.16
N PHE A 208 -15.31 -1.93 19.93
CA PHE A 208 -13.98 -1.61 19.46
C PHE A 208 -12.95 -1.59 20.59
N THR A 209 -11.70 -1.81 20.19
CA THR A 209 -10.52 -1.69 21.05
C THR A 209 -9.67 -0.51 20.62
N LEU A 210 -9.33 0.39 21.53
CA LEU A 210 -8.31 1.42 21.33
C LEU A 210 -6.98 0.89 21.85
N LYS A 211 -5.92 0.97 21.02
CA LYS A 211 -4.55 0.54 21.34
C LYS A 211 -3.62 1.75 21.31
N ASN A 212 -2.99 2.03 22.43
CA ASN A 212 -1.96 3.04 22.56
C ASN A 212 -0.61 2.49 22.09
N ASN A 213 0.00 3.09 21.08
CA ASN A 213 1.32 2.69 20.57
C ASN A 213 2.46 3.60 21.08
N MET A 214 2.12 4.57 21.96
CA MET A 214 3.10 5.50 22.53
C MET A 214 3.74 4.95 23.81
N ASP A 215 4.92 5.44 24.14
CA ASP A 215 5.62 5.18 25.41
C ASP A 215 5.05 5.99 26.59
N LYS A 216 3.95 6.69 26.37
CA LYS A 216 3.27 7.49 27.39
C LYS A 216 1.77 7.17 27.42
N VAL A 217 1.16 7.40 28.55
CA VAL A 217 -0.28 7.26 28.76
C VAL A 217 -1.04 8.25 27.87
N ILE A 218 -2.10 7.80 27.21
CA ILE A 218 -3.08 8.66 26.53
C ILE A 218 -4.29 8.86 27.45
N LYS A 219 -4.49 10.10 27.89
CA LYS A 219 -5.64 10.51 28.70
C LYS A 219 -6.52 11.47 27.91
N GLY A 220 -7.83 11.32 27.97
CA GLY A 220 -8.70 12.23 27.23
C GLY A 220 -10.18 11.86 27.29
N ASP A 221 -10.96 12.48 26.43
CA ASP A 221 -12.39 12.27 26.31
C ASP A 221 -12.72 11.48 25.04
N LEU A 222 -13.63 10.52 25.16
CA LEU A 222 -14.11 9.71 24.05
C LEU A 222 -15.46 10.24 23.54
N TYR A 223 -15.54 10.42 22.22
CA TYR A 223 -16.74 10.85 21.50
C TYR A 223 -17.14 9.82 20.46
N ILE A 224 -18.42 9.55 20.35
CA ILE A 224 -19.01 8.73 19.28
C ILE A 224 -20.12 9.53 18.62
N ASN A 225 -20.07 9.63 17.29
CA ASN A 225 -21.03 10.37 16.47
C ASN A 225 -21.28 11.81 16.98
N GLY A 226 -20.22 12.46 17.48
CA GLY A 226 -20.25 13.81 18.01
C GLY A 226 -20.68 13.93 19.48
N LYS A 227 -21.20 12.87 20.10
CA LYS A 227 -21.59 12.85 21.51
C LYS A 227 -20.42 12.39 22.37
N LYS A 228 -20.14 13.11 23.47
CA LYS A 228 -19.20 12.66 24.49
C LYS A 228 -19.79 11.47 25.23
N VAL A 229 -19.11 10.34 25.22
CA VAL A 229 -19.60 9.08 25.81
C VAL A 229 -18.80 8.64 27.02
N ASN A 230 -17.53 9.02 27.10
CA ASN A 230 -16.68 8.77 28.24
C ASN A 230 -15.78 9.97 28.50
N GLU A 231 -15.61 10.30 29.79
CA GLU A 231 -14.69 11.33 30.26
C GLU A 231 -13.46 10.67 30.89
N ASN A 232 -12.30 11.33 30.73
CA ASN A 232 -11.06 10.91 31.38
C ASN A 232 -10.67 9.45 31.09
N ILE A 233 -10.85 8.99 29.84
CA ILE A 233 -10.30 7.69 29.46
C ILE A 233 -8.79 7.69 29.71
N ASN A 234 -8.27 6.56 30.17
CA ASN A 234 -6.85 6.35 30.44
C ASN A 234 -6.39 5.09 29.73
N ILE A 235 -5.51 5.22 28.76
CA ILE A 235 -4.94 4.09 28.03
C ILE A 235 -3.43 4.08 28.29
N GLU A 236 -2.99 3.12 29.08
CA GLU A 236 -1.59 2.99 29.48
C GLU A 236 -0.64 2.92 28.28
N ALA A 237 0.63 3.25 28.49
CA ALA A 237 1.67 3.10 27.48
C ALA A 237 1.67 1.66 26.94
N HIS A 238 1.59 1.49 25.61
CA HIS A 238 1.44 0.19 24.93
C HIS A 238 0.23 -0.64 25.35
N GLY A 239 -0.70 -0.03 26.10
CA GLY A 239 -1.94 -0.65 26.61
C GLY A 239 -3.08 -0.63 25.60
N LYS A 240 -4.16 -1.29 25.98
CA LYS A 240 -5.40 -1.33 25.20
C LYS A 240 -6.63 -1.26 26.10
N ASN A 241 -7.70 -0.62 25.62
CA ASN A 241 -9.00 -0.58 26.27
C ASN A 241 -10.10 -0.98 25.29
N ASN A 242 -11.08 -1.75 25.78
CA ASN A 242 -12.24 -2.20 25.02
C ASN A 242 -13.46 -1.34 25.37
N TYR A 243 -14.28 -1.09 24.37
CA TYR A 243 -15.51 -0.29 24.50
C TYR A 243 -16.64 -0.96 23.73
N GLU A 244 -17.85 -0.81 24.29
CA GLU A 244 -19.09 -1.31 23.70
C GLU A 244 -20.18 -0.26 23.85
N PHE A 245 -20.92 0.01 22.76
CA PHE A 245 -21.99 0.99 22.74
C PHE A 245 -23.15 0.53 21.87
N ASP A 246 -24.37 0.74 22.38
CA ASP A 246 -25.61 0.47 21.70
C ASP A 246 -26.27 1.73 21.15
N ILE A 247 -27.40 1.58 20.46
CA ILE A 247 -28.30 2.67 20.10
C ILE A 247 -28.82 3.35 21.38
N PRO A 248 -28.89 4.69 21.44
CA PRO A 248 -28.75 5.65 20.34
C PRO A 248 -27.35 6.25 20.15
N ILE A 249 -26.32 5.74 20.81
CA ILE A 249 -24.95 6.22 20.71
C ILE A 249 -24.32 5.70 19.41
N ALA A 250 -24.38 4.41 19.22
CA ALA A 250 -23.99 3.75 17.99
C ALA A 250 -25.08 3.84 16.91
N SER A 251 -24.71 3.68 15.67
CA SER A 251 -25.65 3.64 14.54
C SER A 251 -25.21 2.63 13.48
N SER A 252 -26.16 2.09 12.74
CA SER A 252 -25.90 1.21 11.61
C SER A 252 -25.01 1.90 10.56
N GLY A 253 -24.05 1.18 10.02
CA GLY A 253 -23.06 1.69 9.07
C GLY A 253 -21.87 2.34 9.77
N THR A 254 -21.38 3.46 9.25
CA THR A 254 -20.17 4.11 9.76
C THR A 254 -20.46 4.93 11.04
N ASN A 255 -19.67 4.69 12.06
CA ASN A 255 -19.62 5.46 13.29
C ASN A 255 -18.30 6.25 13.36
N ARG A 256 -18.38 7.51 13.74
CA ARG A 256 -17.22 8.36 14.01
C ARG A 256 -16.80 8.21 15.45
N ILE A 257 -15.55 7.86 15.67
CA ILE A 257 -14.96 7.77 17.00
C ILE A 257 -13.87 8.82 17.08
N LYS A 258 -13.90 9.63 18.12
CA LYS A 258 -12.86 10.63 18.42
C LYS A 258 -12.37 10.51 19.85
N VAL A 259 -11.05 10.57 20.00
CA VAL A 259 -10.39 10.73 21.29
C VAL A 259 -9.73 12.10 21.32
N LYS A 260 -10.11 12.96 22.25
CA LYS A 260 -9.47 14.26 22.49
C LYS A 260 -8.55 14.14 23.69
N SER A 261 -7.24 14.30 23.47
CA SER A 261 -6.19 14.18 24.49
C SER A 261 -5.34 15.46 24.51
N GLY A 262 -5.61 16.37 25.41
CA GLY A 262 -4.95 17.67 25.45
C GLY A 262 -5.17 18.45 24.14
N LYS A 263 -4.09 18.70 23.39
CA LYS A 263 -4.14 19.37 22.08
C LYS A 263 -4.38 18.41 20.93
N ASP A 264 -4.22 17.10 21.15
CA ASP A 264 -4.27 16.07 20.12
C ASP A 264 -5.72 15.57 19.97
N THR A 265 -6.09 15.29 18.73
CA THR A 265 -7.37 14.65 18.39
C THR A 265 -7.13 13.48 17.47
N TYR A 266 -7.49 12.30 17.95
CA TYR A 266 -7.47 11.07 17.16
C TYR A 266 -8.87 10.79 16.65
N SER A 267 -8.99 10.57 15.34
CA SER A 267 -10.29 10.36 14.70
C SER A 267 -10.29 9.07 13.91
N PHE A 268 -11.33 8.26 14.12
CA PHE A 268 -11.48 6.94 13.49
C PHE A 268 -12.88 6.80 12.91
N ARG A 269 -13.01 5.83 12.00
CA ARG A 269 -14.30 5.35 11.50
C ARG A 269 -14.40 3.85 11.81
N ALA A 270 -15.48 3.47 12.48
CA ALA A 270 -15.84 2.09 12.71
C ALA A 270 -17.10 1.78 11.89
N ILE A 271 -17.06 0.73 11.08
CA ILE A 271 -18.20 0.37 10.23
C ILE A 271 -18.82 -0.91 10.78
N ASN A 272 -20.09 -0.85 11.14
CA ASN A 272 -20.86 -2.01 11.55
C ASN A 272 -22.31 -1.90 11.04
N TRP A 273 -22.64 -2.73 10.04
CA TRP A 273 -23.98 -2.79 9.45
C TRP A 273 -24.93 -3.72 10.19
N ASN A 274 -24.48 -4.44 11.22
CA ASN A 274 -25.31 -5.33 12.02
C ASN A 274 -26.01 -4.62 13.16
N ILE A 275 -25.58 -3.39 13.48
CA ILE A 275 -26.31 -2.53 14.42
C ILE A 275 -27.68 -2.21 13.80
N SER A 276 -28.76 -2.46 14.55
CA SER A 276 -30.12 -2.22 14.07
C SER A 276 -30.36 -0.74 13.75
N VAL A 277 -31.10 -0.48 12.68
CA VAL A 277 -31.55 0.88 12.34
C VAL A 277 -32.74 1.23 13.25
N PRO A 278 -32.79 2.43 13.86
CA PRO A 278 -33.94 2.84 14.64
C PRO A 278 -35.22 2.81 13.79
N GLU A 279 -36.32 2.29 14.34
CA GLU A 279 -37.63 2.20 13.67
C GLU A 279 -38.13 3.56 13.13
N LYS A 280 -37.73 4.64 13.75
CA LYS A 280 -38.11 6.02 13.36
C LYS A 280 -37.09 6.73 12.47
N SER A 281 -36.27 6.01 11.75
CA SER A 281 -35.34 6.63 10.80
C SER A 281 -36.09 7.22 9.61
N ILE A 282 -35.78 8.49 9.30
CA ILE A 282 -36.38 9.21 8.16
C ILE A 282 -35.33 9.32 7.06
N TYR A 283 -35.64 8.79 5.91
CA TYR A 283 -34.79 8.89 4.73
C TYR A 283 -35.35 9.88 3.71
N LYS A 284 -34.47 10.70 3.15
CA LYS A 284 -34.76 11.58 2.03
C LYS A 284 -33.90 11.17 0.84
N THR A 285 -34.54 10.76 -0.24
CA THR A 285 -33.82 10.50 -1.50
C THR A 285 -33.45 11.81 -2.19
N VAL A 286 -32.24 11.89 -2.73
CA VAL A 286 -31.80 12.99 -3.58
C VAL A 286 -32.36 12.74 -5.00
N ASP A 287 -32.97 13.76 -5.60
CA ASP A 287 -33.44 13.67 -6.97
C ASP A 287 -32.24 13.72 -7.94
N MET A 288 -31.96 12.59 -8.53
CA MET A 288 -30.83 12.39 -9.46
C MET A 288 -31.25 12.46 -10.93
N LYS A 289 -32.53 12.65 -11.25
CA LYS A 289 -33.07 12.54 -12.63
C LYS A 289 -32.34 13.43 -13.64
N LYS A 290 -31.98 14.65 -13.24
CA LYS A 290 -31.22 15.60 -14.08
C LYS A 290 -29.71 15.44 -14.01
N ILE A 291 -29.23 14.64 -13.07
CA ILE A 291 -27.81 14.43 -12.79
C ILE A 291 -27.29 13.18 -13.50
N PHE A 292 -28.15 12.16 -13.63
CA PHE A 292 -27.76 10.95 -14.36
C PHE A 292 -27.38 11.27 -15.80
N ASN A 293 -26.17 10.92 -16.19
CA ASN A 293 -25.62 11.23 -17.50
C ASN A 293 -25.52 10.03 -18.45
N ASP A 294 -25.69 8.80 -17.92
CA ASP A 294 -25.79 7.59 -18.76
C ASP A 294 -26.50 6.44 -18.02
N LYS A 295 -26.58 5.29 -18.67
CA LYS A 295 -27.06 4.01 -18.13
C LYS A 295 -25.88 3.20 -17.65
N VAL A 296 -25.97 2.59 -16.46
CA VAL A 296 -24.88 1.77 -15.96
C VAL A 296 -24.52 0.62 -16.91
N SER A 297 -25.50 0.06 -17.61
CA SER A 297 -25.30 -0.97 -18.62
C SER A 297 -24.53 -0.50 -19.87
N ASN A 298 -24.49 0.81 -20.12
CA ASN A 298 -23.71 1.37 -21.24
C ASN A 298 -22.25 1.60 -20.87
N ILE A 299 -21.99 2.01 -19.63
CA ILE A 299 -20.68 2.49 -19.18
C ILE A 299 -19.58 1.45 -19.41
N PHE A 300 -19.86 0.19 -19.16
CA PHE A 300 -18.92 -0.90 -19.28
C PHE A 300 -19.14 -1.82 -20.50
N ALA A 301 -20.04 -1.41 -21.40
CA ALA A 301 -20.34 -2.19 -22.58
C ALA A 301 -19.23 -2.06 -23.63
N TYR A 302 -18.76 -3.21 -24.14
CA TYR A 302 -17.78 -3.22 -25.22
C TYR A 302 -18.23 -2.39 -26.43
N GLY A 303 -17.37 -1.54 -26.95
CA GLY A 303 -17.62 -0.68 -28.10
C GLY A 303 -18.46 0.58 -27.82
N LYS A 304 -18.84 0.85 -26.56
CA LYS A 304 -19.55 2.07 -26.18
C LYS A 304 -18.62 3.25 -25.89
N TYR A 305 -17.36 3.00 -25.63
CA TYR A 305 -16.37 4.04 -25.42
C TYR A 305 -15.82 4.52 -26.73
N MET A 306 -15.76 5.80 -26.81
CA MET A 306 -15.67 6.46 -28.08
C MET A 306 -14.30 6.92 -28.46
N PHE A 307 -14.14 6.95 -29.74
CA PHE A 307 -13.12 7.68 -30.44
C PHE A 307 -12.94 9.11 -29.85
N PRO A 308 -11.69 9.55 -29.56
CA PRO A 308 -10.44 8.91 -29.97
C PRO A 308 -9.88 7.83 -29.00
N ARG A 309 -10.67 7.22 -28.20
CA ARG A 309 -10.19 6.23 -27.24
C ARG A 309 -9.70 4.95 -27.88
N TRP A 310 -8.62 4.48 -27.28
CA TRP A 310 -8.11 3.17 -27.62
C TRP A 310 -9.09 2.09 -27.16
N LYS A 311 -9.21 1.06 -27.99
CA LYS A 311 -10.02 -0.14 -27.78
C LYS A 311 -9.82 -0.83 -26.42
N TYR A 312 -8.72 -0.53 -25.73
CA TYR A 312 -8.28 -1.18 -24.50
C TYR A 312 -8.06 -0.22 -23.33
N THR A 313 -8.86 0.81 -23.21
CA THR A 313 -8.72 1.73 -22.08
C THR A 313 -9.35 1.19 -20.80
N THR A 314 -9.00 1.83 -19.71
CA THR A 314 -9.24 1.52 -18.31
C THR A 314 -10.65 1.22 -17.88
N LEU A 315 -11.63 1.44 -18.71
CA LEU A 315 -13.02 1.11 -18.43
C LEU A 315 -13.42 -0.29 -18.95
N GLN A 316 -12.48 -1.02 -19.47
CA GLN A 316 -12.68 -2.43 -19.68
C GLN A 316 -12.54 -3.12 -18.34
N VAL A 317 -13.67 -3.09 -17.68
CA VAL A 317 -13.85 -3.97 -16.58
C VAL A 317 -13.38 -5.30 -17.03
N PRO A 318 -12.75 -5.82 -16.34
CA PRO A 318 -11.78 -6.74 -15.91
C PRO A 318 -11.13 -7.55 -17.00
N THR A 319 -11.04 -7.03 -18.13
CA THR A 319 -10.12 -7.60 -19.11
C THR A 319 -8.67 -7.35 -18.74
N GLN A 320 -8.45 -6.65 -17.62
CA GLN A 320 -7.14 -6.31 -17.10
C GLN A 320 -6.98 -6.85 -15.68
N GLY A 321 -5.76 -7.06 -15.25
CA GLY A 321 -5.44 -7.63 -13.96
C GLY A 321 -5.61 -9.15 -13.94
N MET A 322 -6.02 -9.70 -12.80
CA MET A 322 -6.13 -11.14 -12.63
C MET A 322 -7.03 -11.82 -13.67
N GLY A 323 -8.14 -11.16 -14.03
CA GLY A 323 -9.05 -11.65 -15.06
C GLY A 323 -8.38 -11.81 -16.41
N GLN A 324 -7.61 -10.86 -16.85
CA GLN A 324 -6.93 -10.91 -18.13
C GLN A 324 -5.72 -11.87 -18.14
N TRP A 325 -4.98 -11.91 -17.05
CA TRP A 325 -3.83 -12.80 -16.92
C TRP A 325 -4.23 -14.27 -16.80
N CYS A 326 -5.26 -14.55 -16.05
CA CYS A 326 -5.72 -15.89 -15.78
C CYS A 326 -6.90 -16.29 -16.68
N HIS A 327 -7.66 -15.33 -17.20
CA HIS A 327 -8.93 -15.55 -17.91
C HIS A 327 -9.16 -14.48 -18.97
N PRO A 328 -8.40 -14.48 -20.06
CA PRO A 328 -8.44 -13.44 -21.09
C PRO A 328 -9.79 -13.27 -21.80
N GLN A 329 -10.74 -14.16 -21.56
CA GLN A 329 -12.07 -14.14 -22.19
C GLN A 329 -13.20 -13.71 -21.26
N SER A 330 -12.91 -13.33 -20.02
CA SER A 330 -13.96 -12.83 -19.14
C SER A 330 -14.39 -11.42 -19.55
N ILE A 331 -15.51 -11.34 -20.25
CA ILE A 331 -16.18 -10.08 -20.61
C ILE A 331 -17.37 -9.94 -19.67
N SER A 332 -17.35 -8.89 -18.82
CA SER A 332 -18.52 -8.57 -18.01
C SER A 332 -19.54 -7.80 -18.84
N VAL A 333 -20.70 -8.37 -18.96
CA VAL A 333 -21.89 -7.66 -19.45
C VAL A 333 -22.64 -7.15 -18.23
N ILE A 334 -22.74 -5.83 -18.08
CA ILE A 334 -23.48 -5.22 -17.00
C ILE A 334 -24.98 -5.26 -17.34
N ASP A 335 -25.75 -5.85 -16.44
CA ASP A 335 -27.19 -6.04 -16.57
C ASP A 335 -27.89 -5.51 -15.32
N ASP A 336 -28.60 -4.41 -15.46
CA ASP A 336 -29.27 -3.70 -14.37
C ASP A 336 -30.78 -4.00 -14.27
N ARG A 337 -31.28 -5.04 -14.97
CA ARG A 337 -32.72 -5.39 -15.00
C ARG A 337 -33.31 -5.63 -13.61
N GLY A 338 -32.58 -6.28 -12.72
CA GLY A 338 -33.09 -6.62 -11.39
C GLY A 338 -33.31 -5.39 -10.52
N ILE A 339 -32.32 -4.47 -10.49
CA ILE A 339 -32.47 -3.24 -9.74
C ILE A 339 -33.58 -2.36 -10.29
N ARG A 340 -33.70 -2.26 -11.62
CA ARG A 340 -34.78 -1.53 -12.29
C ARG A 340 -36.18 -2.11 -12.02
N ASN A 341 -36.30 -3.43 -12.08
CA ASN A 341 -37.57 -4.12 -11.80
C ASN A 341 -38.02 -3.92 -10.34
N LYS A 342 -37.09 -3.92 -9.39
CA LYS A 342 -37.40 -3.59 -7.99
C LYS A 342 -37.76 -2.11 -7.82
N ALA A 343 -37.06 -1.22 -8.51
CA ALA A 343 -37.33 0.21 -8.45
C ALA A 343 -38.69 0.59 -9.06
N SER A 344 -39.08 0.02 -10.19
CA SER A 344 -40.36 0.29 -10.83
C SER A 344 -41.56 -0.02 -9.90
N ARG A 345 -41.43 -1.03 -9.04
CA ARG A 345 -42.45 -1.43 -8.08
C ARG A 345 -42.48 -0.53 -6.82
N ASN A 346 -41.49 0.35 -6.64
CA ASN A 346 -41.32 1.18 -5.45
C ASN A 346 -41.12 2.67 -5.81
N ASN A 347 -41.92 3.19 -6.74
CA ASN A 347 -41.87 4.60 -7.15
C ASN A 347 -40.45 5.06 -7.56
N ASN A 348 -39.81 4.30 -8.42
CA ASN A 348 -38.44 4.56 -8.86
C ASN A 348 -37.41 4.62 -7.72
N ARG A 349 -37.54 3.75 -6.71
CA ARG A 349 -36.63 3.62 -5.60
C ARG A 349 -36.22 2.16 -5.42
N PHE A 350 -34.93 1.93 -5.35
CA PHE A 350 -34.39 0.66 -4.86
C PHE A 350 -34.24 0.75 -3.35
N ILE A 351 -34.79 -0.19 -2.61
CA ILE A 351 -34.80 -0.18 -1.14
C ILE A 351 -33.89 -1.31 -0.65
N MET A 352 -32.86 -0.96 0.12
CA MET A 352 -31.96 -1.90 0.80
C MET A 352 -32.69 -2.62 1.94
N PRO A 353 -32.23 -3.81 2.38
CA PRO A 353 -32.82 -4.52 3.54
C PRO A 353 -32.91 -3.69 4.81
N GLN A 354 -31.99 -2.70 4.97
CA GLN A 354 -31.98 -1.77 6.09
C GLN A 354 -33.03 -0.63 5.94
N GLY A 355 -33.90 -0.69 4.92
CA GLY A 355 -34.88 0.34 4.66
C GLY A 355 -34.36 1.59 3.95
N ILE A 356 -33.08 1.61 3.57
CA ILE A 356 -32.45 2.77 2.92
C ILE A 356 -32.86 2.85 1.44
N PRO A 357 -33.54 3.92 1.00
CA PRO A 357 -34.00 4.07 -0.39
C PRO A 357 -32.95 4.75 -1.26
N PHE A 358 -32.76 4.25 -2.47
CA PHE A 358 -31.96 4.89 -3.52
C PHE A 358 -32.86 5.23 -4.71
N SER A 359 -32.81 6.49 -5.16
CA SER A 359 -33.53 6.92 -6.36
C SER A 359 -32.86 6.32 -7.60
N THR A 360 -33.61 5.52 -8.34
CA THR A 360 -33.18 4.97 -9.64
C THR A 360 -34.39 4.69 -10.53
N PRO A 361 -34.37 5.12 -11.80
CA PRO A 361 -35.50 4.87 -12.73
C PRO A 361 -35.68 3.37 -12.95
N GLY A 362 -36.93 2.91 -12.88
CA GLY A 362 -37.29 1.53 -13.21
C GLY A 362 -37.32 1.28 -14.73
N GLU A 363 -37.64 2.29 -15.53
CA GLU A 363 -37.74 2.18 -16.97
C GLU A 363 -36.36 2.16 -17.63
N LYS A 364 -36.17 1.27 -18.59
CA LYS A 364 -34.89 1.00 -19.25
C LYS A 364 -34.38 2.18 -20.08
N GLU A 365 -35.26 3.04 -20.55
CA GLU A 365 -34.96 4.18 -21.40
C GLU A 365 -34.20 5.29 -20.68
N TYR A 366 -34.42 5.43 -19.37
CA TYR A 366 -33.83 6.51 -18.60
C TYR A 366 -32.42 6.18 -18.13
N ASN A 367 -31.59 7.22 -18.06
CA ASN A 367 -30.28 7.17 -17.43
C ASN A 367 -30.42 6.89 -15.94
N ASN A 368 -29.52 6.12 -15.38
CA ASN A 368 -29.54 5.71 -13.95
C ASN A 368 -28.19 5.74 -13.25
N ILE A 369 -27.19 6.35 -13.87
CA ILE A 369 -25.89 6.56 -13.25
C ILE A 369 -25.39 7.98 -13.46
N ALA A 370 -24.83 8.59 -12.43
CA ALA A 370 -24.01 9.79 -12.48
C ALA A 370 -22.57 9.35 -12.59
N PHE A 371 -22.06 9.25 -13.80
CA PHE A 371 -20.76 8.68 -14.08
C PHE A 371 -19.68 9.73 -14.27
N THR A 372 -18.53 9.53 -13.62
CA THR A 372 -17.32 10.34 -13.76
C THR A 372 -16.12 9.48 -14.08
N THR A 373 -15.17 10.01 -14.84
CA THR A 373 -13.92 9.34 -15.16
C THR A 373 -12.85 10.35 -15.57
N LEU A 374 -11.58 10.03 -15.32
CA LEU A 374 -10.42 10.79 -15.81
C LEU A 374 -10.06 10.44 -17.27
N TRP A 375 -10.62 9.37 -17.81
CA TRP A 375 -10.13 8.72 -19.03
C TRP A 375 -11.08 8.76 -20.21
N ASP A 376 -12.27 9.38 -20.06
CA ASP A 376 -13.28 9.37 -21.10
C ASP A 376 -13.92 10.74 -21.37
N ASN A 377 -14.81 10.79 -22.36
CA ASN A 377 -15.60 11.97 -22.70
C ASN A 377 -16.67 12.31 -21.64
N TYR A 378 -16.63 11.64 -20.50
CA TYR A 378 -17.44 11.97 -19.33
C TYR A 378 -16.77 13.03 -18.46
N PRO A 379 -17.53 13.73 -17.63
CA PRO A 379 -16.96 14.71 -16.70
C PRO A 379 -16.06 14.03 -15.67
N THR A 380 -15.04 14.75 -15.22
CA THR A 380 -14.15 14.29 -14.14
C THR A 380 -14.78 14.46 -12.75
N SER A 381 -15.82 15.28 -12.66
CA SER A 381 -16.59 15.52 -11.43
C SER A 381 -18.03 15.88 -11.74
N ILE A 382 -18.94 15.57 -10.82
CA ILE A 382 -20.34 15.94 -10.89
C ILE A 382 -20.75 16.61 -9.59
N ASN A 383 -21.40 17.77 -9.69
CA ASN A 383 -21.96 18.47 -8.55
C ASN A 383 -23.44 18.10 -8.38
N ILE A 384 -23.79 17.68 -7.16
CA ILE A 384 -25.13 17.27 -6.80
C ILE A 384 -25.66 18.24 -5.74
N PRO A 385 -26.67 19.08 -6.05
CA PRO A 385 -27.24 19.99 -5.08
C PRO A 385 -27.91 19.23 -3.94
N LEU A 386 -27.58 19.58 -2.70
CA LEU A 386 -28.19 19.02 -1.50
C LEU A 386 -28.90 20.14 -0.72
N ASN A 387 -30.08 19.81 -0.17
CA ASN A 387 -30.86 20.75 0.64
C ASN A 387 -31.29 20.08 1.96
N GLY A 388 -31.07 20.77 3.08
CA GLY A 388 -31.50 20.35 4.39
C GLY A 388 -30.36 19.82 5.26
N LYS A 389 -30.70 19.24 6.40
CA LYS A 389 -29.78 18.66 7.37
C LYS A 389 -29.97 17.14 7.40
N ALA A 390 -28.87 16.42 7.55
CA ALA A 390 -28.86 14.98 7.72
C ALA A 390 -27.68 14.53 8.58
N SER A 391 -27.83 13.41 9.26
CA SER A 391 -26.74 12.80 10.05
C SER A 391 -25.83 11.90 9.21
N LYS A 392 -26.35 11.37 8.08
CA LYS A 392 -25.59 10.50 7.17
C LYS A 392 -26.03 10.70 5.72
N ALA A 393 -25.08 10.52 4.82
CA ALA A 393 -25.33 10.35 3.40
C ALA A 393 -25.04 8.90 2.99
N TYR A 394 -25.89 8.30 2.19
CA TYR A 394 -25.74 6.93 1.67
C TYR A 394 -25.54 6.97 0.16
N PHE A 395 -24.67 6.11 -0.33
CA PHE A 395 -24.28 6.03 -1.74
C PHE A 395 -24.40 4.60 -2.24
N LEU A 396 -24.92 4.41 -3.43
CA LEU A 396 -24.85 3.15 -4.17
C LEU A 396 -23.90 3.36 -5.34
N ILE A 397 -22.73 2.73 -5.29
CA ILE A 397 -21.64 2.97 -6.22
C ILE A 397 -21.38 1.76 -7.08
N ALA A 398 -21.36 1.98 -8.40
CA ALA A 398 -20.86 1.02 -9.38
C ALA A 398 -19.55 1.57 -9.94
N ALA A 399 -18.44 0.89 -9.67
CA ALA A 399 -17.12 1.40 -9.98
C ALA A 399 -16.22 0.34 -10.62
N SER A 400 -15.22 0.80 -11.33
CA SER A 400 -14.11 -0.02 -11.78
C SER A 400 -12.82 0.78 -11.72
N THR A 401 -11.75 0.11 -11.37
CA THR A 401 -10.41 0.67 -11.43
C THR A 401 -9.41 -0.42 -11.80
N TYR A 402 -8.22 0.01 -12.21
CA TYR A 402 -7.14 -0.92 -12.53
C TYR A 402 -6.55 -1.54 -11.25
N TYR A 403 -6.15 -2.80 -11.28
CA TYR A 403 -5.59 -3.48 -10.11
C TYR A 403 -4.36 -2.83 -9.52
N MET A 404 -3.51 -2.27 -10.36
CA MET A 404 -2.31 -1.55 -9.92
C MET A 404 -2.63 -0.30 -9.10
N GLN A 405 -3.91 0.09 -9.05
CA GLN A 405 -4.41 1.22 -8.26
C GLN A 405 -5.00 0.77 -6.90
N SER A 406 -4.59 -0.38 -6.40
CA SER A 406 -4.96 -0.84 -5.05
C SER A 406 -4.26 -0.02 -3.96
N HIS A 407 -4.95 0.12 -2.82
CA HIS A 407 -4.50 0.85 -1.62
C HIS A 407 -4.12 2.32 -1.83
N ILE A 408 -4.61 2.92 -2.92
CA ILE A 408 -4.49 4.35 -3.20
C ILE A 408 -5.88 4.97 -3.39
N VAL A 409 -5.96 6.30 -3.31
CA VAL A 409 -7.21 7.03 -3.56
C VAL A 409 -7.49 7.07 -5.06
N ASN A 410 -8.56 6.40 -5.48
CA ASN A 410 -9.01 6.37 -6.87
C ASN A 410 -10.12 7.40 -7.18
N GLY A 411 -10.73 7.95 -6.16
CA GLY A 411 -11.75 8.96 -6.28
C GLY A 411 -12.18 9.48 -4.92
N GLU A 412 -13.00 10.53 -4.91
CA GLU A 412 -13.50 11.14 -3.68
C GLU A 412 -14.95 11.58 -3.83
N ILE A 413 -15.74 11.38 -2.78
CA ILE A 413 -17.03 12.02 -2.62
C ILE A 413 -16.88 13.12 -1.57
N LYS A 414 -17.12 14.38 -1.98
CA LYS A 414 -17.01 15.55 -1.12
C LYS A 414 -18.38 16.12 -0.84
N ILE A 415 -18.67 16.40 0.42
CA ILE A 415 -19.87 17.13 0.85
C ILE A 415 -19.42 18.45 1.43
N GLU A 416 -19.89 19.55 0.85
CA GLU A 416 -19.63 20.89 1.32
C GLU A 416 -20.84 21.42 2.06
N TYR A 417 -20.61 21.98 3.25
CA TYR A 417 -21.64 22.59 4.06
C TYR A 417 -21.73 24.10 3.79
N THR A 418 -22.85 24.70 4.17
CA THR A 418 -23.08 26.15 4.00
C THR A 418 -22.12 27.03 4.78
N ASP A 419 -21.48 26.51 5.84
CA ASP A 419 -20.45 27.17 6.64
C ASP A 419 -19.03 27.00 6.07
N GLY A 420 -18.88 26.32 4.91
CA GLY A 420 -17.59 26.06 4.26
C GLY A 420 -16.86 24.83 4.78
N GLN A 421 -17.37 24.12 5.79
CA GLN A 421 -16.81 22.85 6.20
C GLN A 421 -17.01 21.77 5.13
N LYS A 422 -16.17 20.74 5.14
CA LYS A 422 -16.22 19.67 4.13
C LYS A 422 -16.07 18.30 4.80
N GLU A 423 -16.84 17.34 4.30
CA GLU A 423 -16.64 15.92 4.58
C GLU A 423 -16.18 15.21 3.32
N VAL A 424 -15.23 14.30 3.47
CA VAL A 424 -14.65 13.57 2.33
C VAL A 424 -14.70 12.08 2.59
N LEU A 425 -15.29 11.34 1.65
CA LEU A 425 -15.19 9.89 1.56
C LEU A 425 -14.21 9.56 0.44
N LYS A 426 -13.03 9.07 0.82
CA LYS A 426 -12.03 8.57 -0.13
C LYS A 426 -12.45 7.20 -0.63
N LEU A 427 -12.37 6.99 -1.93
CA LEU A 427 -12.67 5.73 -2.60
C LEU A 427 -11.36 4.98 -2.87
N ILE A 428 -11.16 3.87 -2.17
CA ILE A 428 -9.91 3.10 -2.17
C ILE A 428 -10.21 1.64 -2.51
N LEU A 429 -9.58 1.13 -3.54
CA LEU A 429 -9.60 -0.30 -3.87
C LEU A 429 -8.64 -1.05 -2.92
N PRO A 430 -9.03 -2.17 -2.34
CA PRO A 430 -10.32 -2.85 -2.33
C PRO A 430 -11.20 -2.48 -1.11
N ASP A 431 -10.82 -1.48 -0.31
CA ASP A 431 -11.45 -1.19 0.99
C ASP A 431 -12.94 -0.84 0.87
N ASN A 432 -13.28 0.08 -0.05
CA ASN A 432 -14.65 0.53 -0.30
C ASN A 432 -14.96 0.78 -1.79
N LEU A 433 -13.98 0.80 -2.66
CA LEU A 433 -14.15 0.85 -4.10
C LEU A 433 -13.95 -0.55 -4.67
N ILE A 434 -14.99 -1.37 -4.63
CA ILE A 434 -14.93 -2.74 -5.12
C ILE A 434 -15.37 -2.76 -6.57
N PRO A 435 -14.61 -3.40 -7.50
CA PRO A 435 -14.99 -3.51 -8.89
C PRO A 435 -16.39 -4.11 -9.04
N LEU A 436 -17.18 -3.51 -9.94
CA LEU A 436 -18.58 -3.87 -10.06
C LEU A 436 -18.82 -5.29 -10.57
N ASP A 437 -17.84 -5.89 -11.18
CA ASP A 437 -17.92 -7.22 -11.79
C ASP A 437 -17.10 -8.28 -11.05
N GLN A 438 -16.40 -7.89 -10.02
CA GLN A 438 -15.55 -8.80 -9.26
C GLN A 438 -15.77 -8.68 -7.76
N ASP A 439 -15.48 -9.78 -7.08
CA ASP A 439 -15.49 -9.87 -5.63
C ASP A 439 -14.13 -10.42 -5.17
N ILE A 440 -13.15 -9.52 -5.09
CA ILE A 440 -11.74 -9.88 -4.87
C ILE A 440 -11.44 -9.84 -3.38
N PHE A 441 -11.41 -11.01 -2.73
CA PHE A 441 -11.22 -11.10 -1.29
C PHE A 441 -10.15 -12.12 -0.85
N VAL A 442 -9.48 -12.76 -1.80
CA VAL A 442 -8.68 -13.97 -1.52
C VAL A 442 -7.18 -13.72 -1.54
N ASP A 443 -6.75 -12.60 -2.11
CA ASP A 443 -5.34 -12.28 -2.21
C ASP A 443 -4.90 -11.43 -1.01
N GLY A 444 -4.03 -11.98 -0.18
CA GLY A 444 -3.45 -11.29 0.98
C GLY A 444 -2.51 -10.13 0.65
N TYR A 445 -2.22 -9.88 -0.61
CA TYR A 445 -1.30 -8.82 -1.08
C TYR A 445 -2.02 -7.53 -1.46
N ALA A 446 -2.52 -7.48 -2.69
CA ALA A 446 -3.08 -6.26 -3.27
C ALA A 446 -4.60 -6.16 -3.09
N PHE A 447 -5.29 -7.28 -2.92
CA PHE A 447 -6.74 -7.40 -3.01
C PHE A 447 -7.42 -7.78 -1.71
N ASN A 448 -6.66 -7.89 -0.62
CA ASN A 448 -7.25 -8.20 0.68
C ASN A 448 -8.02 -6.99 1.20
N THR A 449 -9.34 -7.14 1.33
CA THR A 449 -10.16 -6.17 2.05
C THR A 449 -10.00 -6.38 3.53
N LYS A 450 -9.79 -5.30 4.28
CA LYS A 450 -9.99 -5.33 5.72
C LYS A 450 -11.49 -5.30 6.00
N ASP A 451 -11.97 -6.20 6.85
CA ASP A 451 -13.33 -6.08 7.38
C ASP A 451 -13.57 -4.69 8.02
N PRO A 452 -14.76 -4.17 7.97
CA PRO A 452 -16.00 -4.81 7.51
C PRO A 452 -16.24 -4.66 6.01
N ARG A 453 -16.87 -5.66 5.41
CA ARG A 453 -17.30 -5.61 4.03
C ARG A 453 -18.55 -4.76 3.87
N PRO A 454 -18.63 -3.91 2.82
CA PRO A 454 -19.84 -3.19 2.50
C PRO A 454 -20.94 -4.13 1.95
N TRP A 455 -22.19 -3.74 2.11
CA TRP A 455 -23.30 -4.36 1.40
C TRP A 455 -23.21 -4.14 -0.10
N ARG A 456 -23.49 -5.17 -0.87
CA ARG A 456 -23.50 -5.10 -2.34
C ARG A 456 -24.83 -5.54 -2.91
N VAL A 457 -25.19 -4.97 -4.04
CA VAL A 457 -26.43 -5.27 -4.78
C VAL A 457 -26.07 -5.87 -6.13
N ARG A 458 -26.55 -7.07 -6.43
CA ARG A 458 -26.49 -7.63 -7.78
C ARG A 458 -27.41 -6.85 -8.71
N LEU A 459 -26.87 -6.22 -9.73
CA LEU A 459 -27.65 -5.40 -10.63
C LEU A 459 -28.68 -6.23 -11.43
N LYS A 460 -28.31 -7.45 -11.84
CA LYS A 460 -29.14 -8.36 -12.64
C LYS A 460 -30.35 -8.91 -11.89
N THR A 461 -30.25 -9.14 -10.60
CA THR A 461 -31.32 -9.75 -9.78
C THR A 461 -31.91 -8.78 -8.75
N GLY A 462 -31.15 -7.79 -8.35
CA GLY A 462 -31.48 -6.89 -7.24
C GLY A 462 -31.28 -7.53 -5.86
N ASP A 463 -30.58 -8.64 -5.77
CA ASP A 463 -30.28 -9.30 -4.48
C ASP A 463 -29.16 -8.56 -3.76
N VAL A 464 -29.28 -8.50 -2.44
CA VAL A 464 -28.37 -7.77 -1.57
C VAL A 464 -27.64 -8.75 -0.67
N SER A 465 -26.32 -8.62 -0.61
CA SER A 465 -25.48 -9.44 0.27
C SER A 465 -24.17 -8.74 0.58
N LYS A 466 -23.52 -9.13 1.67
CA LYS A 466 -22.13 -8.78 1.99
C LYS A 466 -21.18 -9.99 1.90
N TYR A 467 -21.69 -11.17 1.63
CA TYR A 467 -20.94 -12.42 1.63
C TYR A 467 -20.95 -13.09 0.25
N HIS A 468 -19.92 -12.81 -0.55
CA HIS A 468 -19.76 -13.47 -1.85
C HIS A 468 -18.49 -14.32 -1.98
N ALA A 469 -17.72 -14.49 -0.91
CA ALA A 469 -16.49 -15.28 -0.92
C ALA A 469 -16.68 -16.73 -1.44
N GLY A 470 -17.84 -17.32 -1.18
CA GLY A 470 -18.18 -18.65 -1.71
C GLY A 470 -18.37 -18.68 -3.23
N GLU A 471 -18.78 -17.58 -3.82
CA GLU A 471 -18.91 -17.43 -5.28
C GLU A 471 -17.56 -17.19 -5.93
N LEU A 472 -16.68 -16.42 -5.30
CA LEU A 472 -15.32 -16.23 -5.77
C LEU A 472 -14.55 -17.56 -5.80
N GLY A 473 -14.65 -18.36 -4.77
CA GLY A 473 -14.04 -19.70 -4.74
C GLY A 473 -14.51 -20.59 -5.88
N LYS A 474 -15.80 -20.60 -6.17
CA LYS A 474 -16.36 -21.32 -7.32
C LYS A 474 -15.88 -20.76 -8.65
N THR A 475 -15.76 -19.44 -8.74
CA THR A 475 -15.40 -18.74 -9.97
C THR A 475 -13.92 -18.94 -10.29
N ILE A 476 -13.04 -18.93 -9.31
CA ILE A 476 -11.62 -19.24 -9.51
C ILE A 476 -11.43 -20.66 -10.04
N SER A 477 -12.19 -21.62 -9.52
CA SER A 477 -12.10 -23.03 -9.97
C SER A 477 -12.69 -23.25 -11.35
N ASN A 478 -13.72 -22.49 -11.75
CA ASN A 478 -14.54 -22.76 -12.95
C ASN A 478 -14.43 -21.72 -14.06
N ASN A 479 -13.67 -20.64 -13.84
CA ASN A 479 -13.50 -19.58 -14.85
C ASN A 479 -14.80 -19.14 -15.56
N PRO A 480 -15.25 -17.87 -15.54
CA PRO A 480 -14.52 -16.64 -15.27
C PRO A 480 -14.78 -16.06 -13.86
N ILE A 481 -13.87 -15.22 -13.39
CA ILE A 481 -13.93 -14.51 -12.10
C ILE A 481 -14.97 -13.35 -12.12
N SER A 482 -15.77 -13.21 -13.14
CA SER A 482 -16.70 -12.10 -13.26
C SER A 482 -18.06 -12.43 -12.64
N ILE A 483 -18.63 -11.45 -11.95
CA ILE A 483 -20.00 -11.52 -11.43
C ILE A 483 -20.97 -11.22 -12.58
N ASP A 484 -21.82 -12.17 -12.90
CA ASP A 484 -22.83 -12.03 -13.94
C ASP A 484 -23.75 -10.82 -13.65
N GLY A 485 -23.76 -9.87 -14.60
CA GLY A 485 -24.55 -8.65 -14.54
C GLY A 485 -23.98 -7.52 -13.68
N GLY A 486 -22.93 -7.79 -12.90
CA GLY A 486 -22.29 -6.80 -12.04
C GLY A 486 -22.99 -6.51 -10.73
N MET A 487 -22.28 -5.85 -9.82
CA MET A 487 -22.74 -5.45 -8.48
C MET A 487 -22.43 -3.99 -8.19
N ALA A 488 -23.36 -3.31 -7.54
CA ALA A 488 -23.12 -2.01 -6.92
C ALA A 488 -22.81 -2.16 -5.43
N THR A 489 -22.01 -1.26 -4.87
CA THR A 489 -21.58 -1.27 -3.48
C THR A 489 -22.27 -0.14 -2.72
N MET A 490 -22.85 -0.43 -1.55
CA MET A 490 -23.42 0.57 -0.65
C MET A 490 -22.36 1.11 0.28
N LEU A 491 -22.22 2.43 0.32
CA LEU A 491 -21.36 3.16 1.24
C LEU A 491 -22.16 4.19 2.02
N ASP A 492 -21.65 4.63 3.15
CA ASP A 492 -22.19 5.74 3.90
C ASP A 492 -21.10 6.72 4.34
N LEU A 493 -21.51 7.95 4.57
CA LEU A 493 -20.66 9.01 5.10
C LEU A 493 -21.40 9.71 6.23
N PRO A 494 -20.91 9.61 7.49
CA PRO A 494 -21.44 10.40 8.56
C PRO A 494 -21.24 11.88 8.29
N LEU A 495 -22.29 12.66 8.47
CA LEU A 495 -22.29 14.10 8.25
C LEU A 495 -22.13 14.83 9.59
N ASN A 496 -21.68 16.08 9.52
CA ASN A 496 -21.69 16.96 10.67
C ASN A 496 -23.09 17.63 10.74
N PRO A 497 -23.90 17.32 11.76
CA PRO A 497 -25.29 17.81 11.81
C PRO A 497 -25.44 19.23 12.38
N VAL A 498 -24.44 20.09 12.24
CA VAL A 498 -24.51 21.48 12.76
C VAL A 498 -25.63 22.29 12.13
#